data_9df721d9a99b7ee2ce865d38552faf3b
#
_entry.id   9df721d9a99b7ee2ce865d38552faf3b
#
_cell.length_a   1.000
_cell.length_b   1.000
_cell.length_c   1.000
_cell.angle_alpha   90.00
_cell.angle_beta   90.00
_cell.angle_gamma   90.00
#
_symmetry.space_group_name_H-M   'P 1'
#
loop_
_entity.id
_entity.type
_entity.pdbx_description
1 polymer ?
#
loop_
_entity_poly.entity_id
_entity_poly.type
_entity_poly.pdbx_seq_one_letter_code
_entity_poly.pdbx_strand_id
1 'polypeptide(L)'
;MSKRDYYEILGVDKTADAKTMKSAFRKKAMACHPDRHPDDPEAEARFKELNEAYGILSDEQKRAAYDRMGHAAFEQGGAGGGAGFQDFNDIFSQIFGGGAAGGGFADMFGGGGRRQRQTAARGSDLRYELEISLEEAFAGKDIDITVPIAEDCERCDGIGAEPGASVETCSTCAGQGRVRTQQGFFTMERACPTCGGQGEYVSNPCTSCDGAGQTRQETELDVSIPAGVEDGTRIRLTGQGDAAPKRGASGGSQRGDLYIFVSVQPHDLFEREGANLFCRAPVPMTTAALGGDVEIPTIDGGRSKIKIAEGSQTGKRLRLRNKGMSVLRSDKRGDMYIELAVETPSGLTKRQKELLEEFAVEGGTYSESPQSRNFFDKAKSLWDGLVD
;
A
#
# COMPACT_ATOMS: atom_id res chain seq x y z
N MET A 1 -8.51 41.68 25.65
CA MET A 1 -8.58 40.62 26.67
C MET A 1 -7.17 40.14 26.92
N SER A 2 -6.71 40.09 28.19
CA SER A 2 -5.36 39.56 28.49
C SER A 2 -5.28 38.08 28.16
N LYS A 3 -4.30 37.68 27.38
CA LYS A 3 -4.02 36.24 27.10
C LYS A 3 -3.74 35.51 28.42
N ARG A 4 -4.24 34.27 28.55
CA ARG A 4 -3.98 33.43 29.74
C ARG A 4 -2.52 33.00 29.77
N ASP A 5 -1.96 32.80 30.96
CA ASP A 5 -0.58 32.30 31.14
C ASP A 5 -0.44 30.91 30.50
N TYR A 6 0.62 30.70 29.74
CA TYR A 6 0.86 29.45 29.07
C TYR A 6 1.06 28.25 30.03
N TYR A 7 1.58 28.49 31.22
CA TYR A 7 1.67 27.46 32.26
C TYR A 7 0.29 27.07 32.78
N GLU A 8 -0.63 28.03 32.92
CA GLU A 8 -2.04 27.76 33.28
C GLU A 8 -2.77 26.98 32.17
N ILE A 9 -2.54 27.34 30.90
CA ILE A 9 -3.12 26.62 29.76
C ILE A 9 -2.68 25.17 29.76
N LEU A 10 -1.40 24.90 29.95
CA LEU A 10 -0.89 23.55 30.08
C LEU A 10 -1.27 22.87 31.41
N GLY A 11 -1.59 23.66 32.46
CA GLY A 11 -1.91 23.17 33.80
C GLY A 11 -0.70 22.56 34.48
N VAL A 12 0.44 23.20 34.36
CA VAL A 12 1.71 22.81 35.00
C VAL A 12 2.31 23.97 35.77
N ASP A 13 3.16 23.68 36.76
CA ASP A 13 3.89 24.67 37.50
C ASP A 13 5.01 25.30 36.63
N LYS A 14 5.40 26.56 36.92
CA LYS A 14 6.49 27.25 36.22
C LYS A 14 7.85 26.55 36.35
N THR A 15 7.99 25.69 37.34
CA THR A 15 9.20 24.89 37.57
C THR A 15 9.18 23.52 36.90
N ALA A 16 8.09 23.19 36.19
CA ALA A 16 7.92 21.87 35.55
C ALA A 16 9.03 21.57 34.53
N ASP A 17 9.46 20.32 34.52
CA ASP A 17 10.42 19.82 33.56
C ASP A 17 9.78 19.54 32.18
N ALA A 18 10.59 19.37 31.15
CA ALA A 18 10.14 19.15 29.80
C ALA A 18 9.28 17.87 29.65
N LYS A 19 9.55 16.84 30.47
CA LYS A 19 8.80 15.58 30.46
C LYS A 19 7.40 15.75 31.01
N THR A 20 7.26 16.50 32.09
CA THR A 20 5.96 16.84 32.74
C THR A 20 5.13 17.70 31.79
N MET A 21 5.72 18.72 31.17
CA MET A 21 5.04 19.58 30.18
C MET A 21 4.53 18.77 28.99
N LYS A 22 5.35 17.87 28.44
CA LYS A 22 4.96 16.99 27.34
C LYS A 22 3.80 16.02 27.70
N SER A 23 3.83 15.51 28.93
CA SER A 23 2.76 14.63 29.43
C SER A 23 1.44 15.39 29.60
N ALA A 24 1.49 16.59 30.20
CA ALA A 24 0.34 17.46 30.38
C ALA A 24 -0.28 17.89 29.03
N PHE A 25 0.57 18.28 28.07
CA PHE A 25 0.16 18.59 26.72
C PHE A 25 -0.59 17.44 26.07
N ARG A 26 0.00 16.22 26.05
CA ARG A 26 -0.64 15.05 25.45
C ARG A 26 -2.02 14.75 26.07
N LYS A 27 -2.12 14.82 27.39
CA LYS A 27 -3.38 14.56 28.11
C LYS A 27 -4.47 15.55 27.70
N LYS A 28 -4.15 16.87 27.66
CA LYS A 28 -5.10 17.92 27.30
C LYS A 28 -5.41 17.92 25.79
N ALA A 29 -4.42 17.69 24.94
CA ALA A 29 -4.60 17.62 23.49
C ALA A 29 -5.55 16.47 23.09
N MET A 30 -5.46 15.31 23.76
CA MET A 30 -6.40 14.21 23.53
C MET A 30 -7.83 14.51 24.02
N ALA A 31 -7.99 15.40 25.00
CA ALA A 31 -9.30 15.78 25.53
C ALA A 31 -10.03 16.80 24.66
N CYS A 32 -9.30 17.64 23.90
CA CYS A 32 -9.86 18.67 23.02
C CYS A 32 -9.51 18.46 21.54
N HIS A 33 -9.24 17.18 21.13
CA HIS A 33 -8.88 16.87 19.74
C HIS A 33 -10.07 17.09 18.81
N PRO A 34 -9.89 17.76 17.65
CA PRO A 34 -10.98 18.05 16.72
C PRO A 34 -11.68 16.79 16.20
N ASP A 35 -10.96 15.68 15.99
CA ASP A 35 -11.56 14.42 15.52
C ASP A 35 -12.52 13.79 16.57
N ARG A 36 -12.39 14.14 17.85
CA ARG A 36 -13.28 13.66 18.91
C ARG A 36 -14.44 14.62 19.20
N HIS A 37 -14.29 15.87 18.80
CA HIS A 37 -15.25 16.95 19.01
C HIS A 37 -15.42 17.78 17.74
N PRO A 38 -15.91 17.16 16.62
CA PRO A 38 -15.93 17.83 15.31
C PRO A 38 -16.84 19.07 15.25
N ASP A 39 -17.84 19.17 16.15
CA ASP A 39 -18.84 20.26 16.14
C ASP A 39 -18.68 21.24 17.32
N ASP A 40 -17.55 21.18 18.06
CA ASP A 40 -17.32 22.07 19.22
C ASP A 40 -16.24 23.13 18.90
N PRO A 41 -16.66 24.38 18.55
CA PRO A 41 -15.74 25.48 18.25
C PRO A 41 -14.91 25.92 19.48
N GLU A 42 -15.39 25.65 20.69
CA GLU A 42 -14.59 25.92 21.90
C GLU A 42 -13.47 24.90 22.10
N ALA A 43 -13.67 23.63 21.69
CA ALA A 43 -12.62 22.62 21.72
C ALA A 43 -11.50 22.97 20.74
N GLU A 44 -11.84 23.47 19.55
CA GLU A 44 -10.86 23.92 18.57
C GLU A 44 -10.06 25.12 19.07
N ALA A 45 -10.73 26.12 19.69
CA ALA A 45 -10.06 27.27 20.27
C ALA A 45 -9.08 26.87 21.40
N ARG A 46 -9.51 25.96 22.29
CA ARG A 46 -8.68 25.43 23.40
C ARG A 46 -7.50 24.63 22.85
N PHE A 47 -7.68 23.87 21.78
CA PHE A 47 -6.61 23.13 21.14
C PHE A 47 -5.56 24.05 20.51
N LYS A 48 -5.98 25.16 19.88
CA LYS A 48 -5.06 26.19 19.34
C LYS A 48 -4.24 26.85 20.44
N GLU A 49 -4.89 27.30 21.54
CA GLU A 49 -4.19 27.89 22.69
C GLU A 49 -3.21 26.90 23.35
N LEU A 50 -3.57 25.60 23.43
CA LEU A 50 -2.72 24.56 23.99
C LEU A 50 -1.47 24.32 23.16
N ASN A 51 -1.63 24.30 21.82
CA ASN A 51 -0.50 24.15 20.89
C ASN A 51 0.42 25.37 20.93
N GLU A 52 -0.11 26.58 21.00
CA GLU A 52 0.69 27.82 21.15
C GLU A 52 1.50 27.78 22.44
N ALA A 53 0.86 27.44 23.55
CA ALA A 53 1.52 27.33 24.85
C ALA A 53 2.65 26.29 24.87
N TYR A 54 2.39 25.11 24.33
CA TYR A 54 3.41 24.06 24.27
C TYR A 54 4.54 24.39 23.30
N GLY A 55 4.24 25.01 22.15
CA GLY A 55 5.26 25.44 21.17
C GLY A 55 6.26 26.44 21.75
N ILE A 56 5.85 27.27 22.71
CA ILE A 56 6.74 28.24 23.38
C ILE A 56 7.43 27.61 24.58
N LEU A 57 6.75 26.86 25.41
CA LEU A 57 7.31 26.29 26.64
C LEU A 57 8.17 25.04 26.43
N SER A 58 8.08 24.39 25.28
CA SER A 58 8.89 23.21 24.95
C SER A 58 10.32 23.54 24.51
N ASP A 59 10.55 24.79 24.10
CA ASP A 59 11.87 25.29 23.67
C ASP A 59 12.51 26.11 24.81
N GLU A 60 13.69 25.75 25.25
CA GLU A 60 14.37 26.41 26.38
C GLU A 60 14.60 27.89 26.14
N GLN A 61 14.93 28.31 24.90
CA GLN A 61 15.19 29.73 24.60
C GLN A 61 13.89 30.53 24.57
N LYS A 62 12.83 30.00 23.98
CA LYS A 62 11.51 30.64 23.95
C LYS A 62 10.89 30.68 25.35
N ARG A 63 11.03 29.62 26.14
CA ARG A 63 10.60 29.56 27.53
C ARG A 63 11.31 30.63 28.36
N ALA A 64 12.64 30.75 28.25
CA ALA A 64 13.41 31.77 28.94
C ALA A 64 13.02 33.20 28.53
N ALA A 65 12.65 33.43 27.27
CA ALA A 65 12.13 34.71 26.80
C ALA A 65 10.72 35.00 27.36
N TYR A 66 9.86 33.98 27.40
CA TYR A 66 8.53 34.05 27.98
C TYR A 66 8.59 34.31 29.50
N ASP A 67 9.45 33.65 30.22
CA ASP A 67 9.64 33.80 31.66
C ASP A 67 10.14 35.20 32.04
N ARG A 68 10.85 35.89 31.13
CA ARG A 68 11.38 37.26 31.35
C ARG A 68 10.38 38.34 30.97
N MET A 69 9.65 38.21 29.87
CA MET A 69 8.87 39.30 29.27
C MET A 69 7.40 38.92 29.06
N GLY A 70 6.98 37.71 29.43
CA GLY A 70 5.60 37.24 29.22
C GLY A 70 5.19 37.22 27.75
N HIS A 71 3.92 37.40 27.47
CA HIS A 71 3.39 37.46 26.11
C HIS A 71 3.98 38.58 25.26
N ALA A 72 4.44 39.67 25.87
CA ALA A 72 5.07 40.79 25.18
C ALA A 72 6.35 40.41 24.39
N ALA A 73 7.01 39.32 24.77
CA ALA A 73 8.16 38.81 24.05
C ALA A 73 7.81 38.34 22.63
N PHE A 74 6.54 38.03 22.38
CA PHE A 74 6.05 37.47 21.14
C PHE A 74 5.00 38.34 20.42
N GLU A 75 4.55 39.43 21.04
CA GLU A 75 3.59 40.40 20.45
C GLU A 75 4.27 41.54 19.70
N GLN A 76 5.54 41.85 19.97
CA GLN A 76 6.30 42.89 19.27
C GLN A 76 7.27 42.30 18.23
N GLY A 77 6.74 41.64 17.18
CA GLY A 77 7.46 41.25 15.98
C GLY A 77 7.61 42.39 14.98
N GLY A 78 8.29 43.49 15.40
CA GLY A 78 8.61 44.60 14.51
C GLY A 78 10.06 45.04 14.69
N ALA A 79 10.91 44.74 13.71
CA ALA A 79 12.28 45.17 13.46
C ALA A 79 13.39 44.20 13.87
N GLY A 80 13.76 43.31 12.94
CA GLY A 80 15.06 42.61 12.96
C GLY A 80 15.01 41.10 12.75
N GLY A 81 14.81 40.62 11.50
CA GLY A 81 15.10 39.23 11.13
C GLY A 81 13.85 38.35 10.93
N GLY A 82 13.29 38.45 9.75
CA GLY A 82 12.30 37.68 9.05
C GLY A 82 11.91 36.29 9.51
N ALA A 83 10.72 36.16 10.04
CA ALA A 83 9.76 35.07 9.80
C ALA A 83 8.50 35.39 10.63
N GLY A 84 7.51 35.99 9.99
CA GLY A 84 6.28 36.44 10.62
C GLY A 84 5.39 35.28 11.05
N PHE A 85 4.58 35.53 12.07
CA PHE A 85 3.57 34.62 12.63
C PHE A 85 2.53 34.08 11.62
N GLN A 86 2.48 34.62 10.40
CA GLN A 86 1.65 34.09 9.30
C GLN A 86 2.19 32.79 8.71
N ASP A 87 3.52 32.59 8.71
CA ASP A 87 4.13 31.34 8.23
C ASP A 87 3.91 30.15 9.18
N PHE A 88 3.60 30.40 10.45
CA PHE A 88 3.39 29.32 11.42
C PHE A 88 2.06 28.59 11.20
N ASN A 89 1.04 29.27 10.73
CA ASN A 89 -0.25 28.67 10.42
C ASN A 89 -0.21 27.89 9.10
N ASP A 90 0.58 28.36 8.13
CA ASP A 90 0.80 27.69 6.85
C ASP A 90 1.71 26.46 6.98
N ILE A 91 2.74 26.53 7.81
CA ILE A 91 3.61 25.39 8.13
C ILE A 91 2.87 24.34 8.96
N PHE A 92 2.00 24.77 9.88
CA PHE A 92 1.18 23.86 10.68
C PHE A 92 0.11 23.15 9.84
N SER A 93 -0.52 23.84 8.92
CA SER A 93 -1.51 23.24 8.00
C SER A 93 -0.86 22.26 7.01
N GLN A 94 0.40 22.50 6.62
CA GLN A 94 1.16 21.66 5.72
C GLN A 94 1.69 20.39 6.39
N ILE A 95 1.95 20.43 7.70
CA ILE A 95 2.47 19.28 8.49
C ILE A 95 1.34 18.44 9.09
N PHE A 96 0.21 19.07 9.49
CA PHE A 96 -0.91 18.38 10.14
C PHE A 96 -2.12 18.13 9.22
N GLY A 97 -2.23 18.84 8.10
CA GLY A 97 -3.33 18.68 7.14
C GLY A 97 -3.14 17.54 6.11
N GLY A 98 -1.99 16.93 6.04
CA GLY A 98 -1.68 15.80 5.16
C GLY A 98 -1.28 14.58 5.99
N GLY A 99 -2.19 13.63 6.15
CA GLY A 99 -1.99 12.44 6.98
C GLY A 99 -0.75 11.62 6.63
N ALA A 100 0.32 11.81 7.39
CA ALA A 100 1.41 10.85 7.49
C ALA A 100 2.10 10.99 8.83
N ALA A 101 1.86 10.04 9.70
CA ALA A 101 2.52 9.88 10.98
C ALA A 101 4.00 9.52 10.79
N GLY A 102 4.87 10.25 11.48
CA GLY A 102 6.19 9.76 11.89
C GLY A 102 7.40 10.27 11.12
N GLY A 103 8.16 11.18 11.69
CA GLY A 103 9.60 11.21 11.49
C GLY A 103 10.27 12.48 10.95
N GLY A 104 9.57 13.61 10.74
CA GLY A 104 10.19 14.77 10.08
C GLY A 104 10.55 15.99 10.95
N PHE A 105 10.18 16.01 12.22
CA PHE A 105 10.28 17.23 13.04
C PHE A 105 11.67 17.56 13.57
N ALA A 106 12.55 16.58 13.68
CA ALA A 106 13.90 16.78 14.21
C ALA A 106 14.90 17.41 13.21
N ASP A 107 14.63 17.33 11.90
CA ASP A 107 15.55 17.80 10.86
C ASP A 107 15.38 19.26 10.46
N MET A 108 14.24 19.89 10.78
CA MET A 108 13.95 21.25 10.31
C MET A 108 14.32 22.35 11.31
N PHE A 109 14.58 22.03 12.59
CA PHE A 109 14.85 23.03 13.65
C PHE A 109 16.27 22.99 14.21
N GLY A 110 17.14 22.12 13.71
CA GLY A 110 18.56 22.09 14.08
C GLY A 110 19.39 23.08 13.27
N GLY A 111 19.23 24.39 13.54
CA GLY A 111 20.11 25.43 13.01
C GLY A 111 21.54 25.30 13.53
N GLY A 112 22.34 24.50 12.87
CA GLY A 112 23.80 24.44 13.04
C GLY A 112 24.33 23.79 11.77
N GLY A 113 25.22 24.48 11.04
CA GLY A 113 25.80 24.10 9.76
C GLY A 113 26.07 22.61 9.59
N ARG A 114 25.04 21.83 9.28
CA ARG A 114 25.19 20.49 8.74
C ARG A 114 25.86 20.66 7.39
N ARG A 115 27.17 20.38 7.33
CA ARG A 115 27.77 19.86 6.11
C ARG A 115 26.74 18.91 5.54
N GLN A 116 26.15 19.28 4.41
CA GLN A 116 25.27 18.43 3.63
C GLN A 116 25.97 17.06 3.54
N ARG A 117 25.56 16.11 4.37
CA ARG A 117 26.01 14.73 4.21
C ARG A 117 25.62 14.39 2.79
N GLN A 118 26.63 14.33 1.93
CA GLN A 118 26.46 13.79 0.60
C GLN A 118 25.86 12.41 0.82
N THR A 119 24.55 12.31 0.53
CA THR A 119 23.86 11.03 0.58
C THR A 119 24.56 10.14 -0.41
N ALA A 120 25.01 8.98 0.06
CA ALA A 120 25.59 7.96 -0.81
C ALA A 120 24.66 7.79 -2.02
N ALA A 121 25.22 7.81 -3.22
CA ALA A 121 24.44 7.59 -4.43
C ALA A 121 23.82 6.18 -4.33
N ARG A 122 22.51 6.10 -4.54
CA ARG A 122 21.79 4.84 -4.57
C ARG A 122 21.31 4.58 -5.99
N GLY A 123 21.41 3.35 -6.46
CA GLY A 123 20.85 2.90 -7.72
C GLY A 123 19.32 2.93 -7.68
N SER A 124 18.72 2.92 -8.85
CA SER A 124 17.26 2.90 -8.99
C SER A 124 16.69 1.57 -8.54
N ASP A 125 15.54 1.62 -7.88
CA ASP A 125 14.76 0.42 -7.61
C ASP A 125 14.05 -0.03 -8.89
N LEU A 126 14.03 -1.33 -9.13
CA LEU A 126 13.39 -1.93 -10.30
C LEU A 126 12.04 -2.55 -9.92
N ARG A 127 11.14 -2.56 -10.90
CA ARG A 127 9.83 -3.19 -10.78
C ARG A 127 9.72 -4.31 -11.82
N TYR A 128 9.29 -5.48 -11.38
CA TYR A 128 8.99 -6.63 -12.22
C TYR A 128 7.58 -7.14 -11.92
N GLU A 129 6.79 -7.43 -12.94
CA GLU A 129 5.46 -8.00 -12.80
C GLU A 129 5.53 -9.49 -13.13
N LEU A 130 5.09 -10.31 -12.20
CA LEU A 130 5.11 -11.75 -12.32
C LEU A 130 3.70 -12.31 -12.25
N GLU A 131 3.25 -12.95 -13.32
CA GLU A 131 1.97 -13.63 -13.35
C GLU A 131 2.15 -15.11 -13.00
N ILE A 132 1.29 -15.58 -12.09
CA ILE A 132 1.26 -16.99 -11.66
C ILE A 132 -0.17 -17.52 -11.69
N SER A 133 -0.30 -18.85 -11.81
CA SER A 133 -1.61 -19.51 -11.70
C SER A 133 -2.07 -19.61 -10.23
N LEU A 134 -3.35 -19.95 -10.04
CA LEU A 134 -3.90 -20.15 -8.69
C LEU A 134 -3.29 -21.37 -8.00
N GLU A 135 -2.95 -22.41 -8.74
CA GLU A 135 -2.28 -23.62 -8.26
C GLU A 135 -0.85 -23.32 -7.83
N GLU A 136 -0.12 -22.51 -8.60
CA GLU A 136 1.22 -22.04 -8.24
C GLU A 136 1.18 -21.17 -6.98
N ALA A 137 0.20 -20.29 -6.88
CA ALA A 137 -0.01 -19.50 -5.66
C ALA A 137 -0.37 -20.37 -4.45
N PHE A 138 -1.05 -21.51 -4.68
CA PHE A 138 -1.36 -22.49 -3.64
C PHE A 138 -0.13 -23.27 -3.18
N ALA A 139 0.65 -23.82 -4.12
CA ALA A 139 1.78 -24.70 -3.84
C ALA A 139 3.06 -23.96 -3.46
N GLY A 140 3.19 -22.70 -3.89
CA GLY A 140 4.46 -22.01 -3.99
C GLY A 140 5.26 -22.48 -5.21
N LYS A 141 6.20 -21.66 -5.66
CA LYS A 141 7.00 -21.94 -6.86
C LYS A 141 8.35 -21.24 -6.79
N ASP A 142 9.39 -21.95 -7.16
CA ASP A 142 10.68 -21.34 -7.49
C ASP A 142 10.73 -21.08 -9.00
N ILE A 143 11.10 -19.87 -9.39
CA ILE A 143 11.11 -19.42 -10.77
C ILE A 143 12.34 -18.58 -11.07
N ASP A 144 12.94 -18.80 -12.23
CA ASP A 144 14.00 -17.96 -12.75
C ASP A 144 13.41 -16.82 -13.57
N ILE A 145 13.78 -15.60 -13.22
CA ILE A 145 13.37 -14.40 -13.96
C ILE A 145 14.59 -13.72 -14.56
N THR A 146 14.45 -13.22 -15.78
CA THR A 146 15.46 -12.40 -16.43
C THR A 146 15.06 -10.94 -16.35
N VAL A 147 15.93 -10.12 -15.74
CA VAL A 147 15.68 -8.70 -15.51
C VAL A 147 16.82 -7.87 -16.12
N PRO A 148 16.54 -6.86 -16.95
CA PRO A 148 17.57 -5.93 -17.45
C PRO A 148 17.99 -4.98 -16.34
N ILE A 149 19.16 -5.19 -15.77
CA ILE A 149 19.71 -4.39 -14.67
C ILE A 149 20.85 -3.52 -15.20
N ALA A 150 20.91 -2.26 -14.75
CA ALA A 150 22.04 -1.39 -15.04
C ALA A 150 23.23 -1.76 -14.15
N GLU A 151 24.28 -2.28 -14.77
CA GLU A 151 25.55 -2.63 -14.13
C GLU A 151 26.63 -1.61 -14.46
N ASP A 152 27.67 -1.55 -13.63
CA ASP A 152 28.84 -0.72 -13.95
C ASP A 152 29.47 -1.17 -15.27
N CYS A 153 29.77 -0.24 -16.13
CA CYS A 153 30.44 -0.55 -17.39
C CYS A 153 31.85 -1.12 -17.13
N GLU A 154 32.09 -2.34 -17.56
CA GLU A 154 33.36 -3.05 -17.35
C GLU A 154 34.57 -2.31 -17.94
N ARG A 155 34.38 -1.56 -19.05
CA ARG A 155 35.47 -0.86 -19.71
C ARG A 155 35.96 0.37 -18.94
N CYS A 156 35.08 1.06 -18.23
CA CYS A 156 35.39 2.29 -17.52
C CYS A 156 35.14 2.21 -16.01
N ASP A 157 34.84 1.03 -15.46
CA ASP A 157 34.54 0.81 -14.04
C ASP A 157 33.50 1.78 -13.44
N GLY A 158 32.48 2.11 -14.25
CA GLY A 158 31.39 2.98 -13.81
C GLY A 158 31.68 4.48 -13.90
N ILE A 159 32.86 4.90 -14.32
CA ILE A 159 33.28 6.31 -14.37
C ILE A 159 32.69 7.04 -15.59
N GLY A 160 32.45 6.32 -16.68
CA GLY A 160 31.95 6.89 -17.94
C GLY A 160 33.01 7.55 -18.82
N ALA A 161 34.29 7.50 -18.42
CA ALA A 161 35.41 8.01 -19.17
C ALA A 161 36.21 6.89 -19.84
N GLU A 162 36.77 7.12 -21.03
CA GLU A 162 37.72 6.17 -21.62
C GLU A 162 38.91 5.94 -20.69
N PRO A 163 39.50 4.74 -20.68
CA PRO A 163 40.69 4.46 -19.91
C PRO A 163 41.81 5.46 -20.20
N GLY A 164 42.27 6.16 -19.15
CA GLY A 164 43.28 7.24 -19.26
C GLY A 164 42.72 8.64 -19.52
N ALA A 165 41.41 8.83 -19.69
CA ALA A 165 40.75 10.10 -19.72
C ALA A 165 40.46 10.63 -18.31
N SER A 166 40.52 11.96 -18.14
CA SER A 166 40.24 12.59 -16.86
C SER A 166 38.77 12.96 -16.71
N VAL A 167 38.26 12.84 -15.50
CA VAL A 167 36.99 13.44 -15.08
C VAL A 167 37.33 14.79 -14.45
N GLU A 168 36.78 15.85 -15.04
CA GLU A 168 37.08 17.22 -14.61
C GLU A 168 35.85 17.83 -13.93
N THR A 169 36.10 18.66 -12.90
CA THR A 169 35.02 19.42 -12.26
C THR A 169 34.38 20.39 -13.26
N CYS A 170 33.08 20.36 -13.40
CA CYS A 170 32.35 21.24 -14.31
C CYS A 170 32.58 22.71 -13.95
N SER A 171 33.21 23.47 -14.84
CA SER A 171 33.52 24.90 -14.66
C SER A 171 32.29 25.78 -14.53
N THR A 172 31.15 25.39 -15.15
CA THR A 172 29.91 26.16 -15.13
C THR A 172 29.22 26.15 -13.78
N CYS A 173 29.28 25.05 -13.06
CA CYS A 173 28.61 24.89 -11.76
C CYS A 173 29.61 24.67 -10.60
N ALA A 174 30.92 24.69 -10.87
CA ALA A 174 31.98 24.45 -9.91
C ALA A 174 31.76 23.18 -9.06
N GLY A 175 31.31 22.10 -9.70
CA GLY A 175 31.04 20.81 -9.05
C GLY A 175 29.66 20.68 -8.41
N GLN A 176 28.85 21.74 -8.35
CA GLN A 176 27.54 21.71 -7.66
C GLN A 176 26.43 20.99 -8.45
N GLY A 177 26.61 20.72 -9.73
CA GLY A 177 25.58 20.11 -10.58
C GLY A 177 24.41 21.02 -10.91
N ARG A 178 24.26 22.16 -10.25
CA ARG A 178 23.14 23.09 -10.39
C ARG A 178 23.61 24.50 -10.67
N VAL A 179 22.83 25.25 -11.41
CA VAL A 179 23.05 26.69 -11.65
C VAL A 179 21.83 27.45 -11.13
N ARG A 180 22.09 28.58 -10.46
CA ARG A 180 21.08 29.49 -9.96
C ARG A 180 20.85 30.59 -11.01
N THR A 181 19.61 30.74 -11.43
CA THR A 181 19.19 31.80 -12.32
C THR A 181 18.22 32.70 -11.59
N GLN A 182 18.52 33.98 -11.48
CA GLN A 182 17.65 34.97 -10.86
C GLN A 182 16.77 35.59 -11.96
N GLN A 183 15.46 35.44 -11.82
CA GLN A 183 14.47 36.11 -12.65
C GLN A 183 13.63 37.04 -11.74
N GLY A 184 13.95 38.32 -11.74
CA GLY A 184 13.33 39.29 -10.84
C GLY A 184 13.62 38.97 -9.36
N PHE A 185 12.58 38.76 -8.59
CA PHE A 185 12.66 38.46 -7.14
C PHE A 185 12.77 36.96 -6.84
N PHE A 186 12.67 36.09 -7.85
CA PHE A 186 12.73 34.65 -7.67
C PHE A 186 14.09 34.07 -8.12
N THR A 187 14.69 33.26 -7.24
CA THR A 187 15.87 32.48 -7.55
C THR A 187 15.42 31.06 -7.90
N MET A 188 15.62 30.65 -9.15
CA MET A 188 15.35 29.28 -9.60
C MET A 188 16.65 28.50 -9.69
N GLU A 189 16.68 27.32 -9.10
CA GLU A 189 17.75 26.35 -9.29
C GLU A 189 17.35 25.39 -10.44
N ARG A 190 18.25 25.18 -11.38
CA ARG A 190 18.09 24.19 -12.45
C ARG A 190 19.36 23.34 -12.58
N ALA A 191 19.20 22.13 -13.13
CA ALA A 191 20.36 21.30 -13.47
C ALA A 191 21.32 22.08 -14.38
N CYS A 192 22.59 21.94 -14.15
CA CYS A 192 23.62 22.61 -14.96
C CYS A 192 23.55 22.10 -16.42
N PRO A 193 23.37 22.95 -17.42
CA PRO A 193 23.22 22.52 -18.82
C PRO A 193 24.50 21.87 -19.36
N THR A 194 25.66 22.19 -18.80
CA THR A 194 26.97 21.70 -19.28
C THR A 194 27.23 20.26 -18.80
N CYS A 195 26.92 19.95 -17.55
CA CYS A 195 27.17 18.62 -16.98
C CYS A 195 25.89 17.80 -16.74
N GLY A 196 24.73 18.28 -17.15
CA GLY A 196 23.45 17.58 -16.97
C GLY A 196 23.05 17.31 -15.51
N GLY A 197 23.63 18.04 -14.56
CA GLY A 197 23.37 17.86 -13.13
C GLY A 197 24.45 17.07 -12.38
N GLN A 198 25.42 16.49 -13.07
CA GLN A 198 26.43 15.60 -12.45
C GLN A 198 27.54 16.33 -11.70
N GLY A 199 27.76 17.61 -11.99
CA GLY A 199 28.86 18.39 -11.37
C GLY A 199 30.21 18.17 -12.01
N GLU A 200 30.37 17.12 -12.80
CA GLU A 200 31.61 16.69 -13.43
C GLU A 200 31.44 16.57 -14.94
N TYR A 201 32.53 16.78 -15.66
CA TYR A 201 32.59 16.68 -17.11
C TYR A 201 33.65 15.64 -17.51
N VAL A 202 33.31 14.84 -18.50
CA VAL A 202 34.20 13.82 -19.06
C VAL A 202 34.78 14.35 -20.38
N SER A 203 36.09 14.50 -20.47
CA SER A 203 36.76 14.99 -21.66
C SER A 203 36.68 14.02 -22.85
N ASN A 204 36.68 12.71 -22.58
CA ASN A 204 36.57 11.65 -23.56
C ASN A 204 35.61 10.55 -23.05
N PRO A 205 34.35 10.56 -23.51
CA PRO A 205 33.35 9.60 -23.05
C PRO A 205 33.69 8.16 -23.48
N CYS A 206 33.44 7.20 -22.58
CA CYS A 206 33.66 5.79 -22.85
C CYS A 206 32.73 5.32 -23.98
N THR A 207 33.32 4.74 -25.01
CA THR A 207 32.60 4.26 -26.22
C THR A 207 31.68 3.07 -25.95
N SER A 208 31.89 2.31 -24.86
CA SER A 208 31.07 1.14 -24.50
C SER A 208 29.74 1.52 -23.82
N CYS A 209 29.72 2.65 -23.11
CA CYS A 209 28.53 3.13 -22.40
C CYS A 209 28.11 4.55 -22.76
N ASP A 210 28.69 5.12 -23.84
CA ASP A 210 28.43 6.48 -24.30
C ASP A 210 28.54 7.55 -23.19
N GLY A 211 29.49 7.34 -22.29
CA GLY A 211 29.72 8.25 -21.15
C GLY A 211 28.74 8.07 -19.97
N ALA A 212 27.78 7.15 -20.04
CA ALA A 212 26.83 6.91 -18.95
C ALA A 212 27.47 6.28 -17.71
N GLY A 213 28.56 5.54 -17.89
CA GLY A 213 29.21 4.78 -16.81
C GLY A 213 28.56 3.44 -16.53
N GLN A 214 27.38 3.18 -17.07
CA GLN A 214 26.60 1.96 -16.83
C GLN A 214 26.12 1.36 -18.15
N THR A 215 25.97 0.04 -18.15
CA THR A 215 25.42 -0.74 -19.28
C THR A 215 24.29 -1.63 -18.75
N ARG A 216 23.23 -1.79 -19.51
CA ARG A 216 22.15 -2.72 -19.14
C ARG A 216 22.56 -4.12 -19.53
N GLN A 217 22.49 -5.03 -18.58
CA GLN A 217 22.75 -6.47 -18.74
C GLN A 217 21.55 -7.26 -18.28
N GLU A 218 21.21 -8.32 -19.02
CA GLU A 218 20.19 -9.27 -18.61
C GLU A 218 20.77 -10.16 -17.53
N THR A 219 20.17 -10.11 -16.33
CA THR A 219 20.59 -10.90 -15.17
C THR A 219 19.50 -11.89 -14.84
N GLU A 220 19.87 -13.15 -14.73
CA GLU A 220 18.98 -14.22 -14.27
C GLU A 220 18.98 -14.25 -12.74
N LEU A 221 17.79 -14.27 -12.15
CA LEU A 221 17.59 -14.27 -10.70
C LEU A 221 16.61 -15.37 -10.31
N ASP A 222 17.02 -16.20 -9.34
CA ASP A 222 16.16 -17.19 -8.71
C ASP A 222 15.21 -16.50 -7.72
N VAL A 223 13.91 -16.73 -7.88
CA VAL A 223 12.88 -16.15 -7.02
C VAL A 223 12.01 -17.24 -6.43
N SER A 224 11.99 -17.34 -5.12
CA SER A 224 11.11 -18.25 -4.40
C SER A 224 9.81 -17.56 -4.02
N ILE A 225 8.71 -18.05 -4.57
CA ILE A 225 7.35 -17.58 -4.26
C ILE A 225 6.78 -18.47 -3.17
N PRO A 226 6.48 -17.95 -1.99
CA PRO A 226 5.95 -18.76 -0.90
C PRO A 226 4.52 -19.22 -1.18
N ALA A 227 4.17 -20.42 -0.70
CA ALA A 227 2.82 -20.94 -0.74
C ALA A 227 1.83 -20.00 -0.02
N GLY A 228 0.67 -19.81 -0.62
CA GLY A 228 -0.40 -18.96 -0.07
C GLY A 228 -0.28 -17.48 -0.44
N VAL A 229 0.63 -17.11 -1.34
CA VAL A 229 0.77 -15.74 -1.81
C VAL A 229 -0.56 -15.20 -2.35
N GLU A 230 -0.88 -13.94 -2.06
CA GLU A 230 -2.09 -13.27 -2.52
C GLU A 230 -1.81 -12.40 -3.75
N ASP A 231 -2.85 -12.12 -4.52
CA ASP A 231 -2.78 -11.17 -5.62
C ASP A 231 -2.33 -9.80 -5.12
N GLY A 232 -1.47 -9.11 -5.89
CA GLY A 232 -0.86 -7.84 -5.51
C GLY A 232 0.24 -7.95 -4.45
N THR A 233 0.65 -9.15 -4.04
CA THR A 233 1.77 -9.35 -3.11
C THR A 233 3.06 -8.82 -3.70
N ARG A 234 3.82 -8.08 -2.88
CA ARG A 234 5.11 -7.51 -3.27
C ARG A 234 6.26 -8.23 -2.57
N ILE A 235 7.14 -8.81 -3.37
CA ILE A 235 8.39 -9.45 -2.90
C ILE A 235 9.54 -8.49 -3.18
N ARG A 236 10.40 -8.24 -2.19
CA ARG A 236 11.58 -7.38 -2.33
C ARG A 236 12.85 -8.21 -2.31
N LEU A 237 13.62 -8.11 -3.36
CA LEU A 237 14.98 -8.64 -3.44
C LEU A 237 15.97 -7.48 -3.21
N THR A 238 16.57 -7.46 -2.03
CA THR A 238 17.45 -6.37 -1.61
C THR A 238 18.74 -6.38 -2.41
N GLY A 239 19.14 -5.21 -2.95
CA GLY A 239 20.36 -5.04 -3.72
C GLY A 239 20.34 -5.66 -5.12
N GLN A 240 19.17 -6.07 -5.63
CA GLN A 240 18.98 -6.60 -6.98
C GLN A 240 18.38 -5.57 -7.96
N GLY A 241 18.48 -4.29 -7.62
CA GLY A 241 18.16 -3.19 -8.52
C GLY A 241 19.38 -2.67 -9.26
N ASP A 242 19.24 -1.52 -9.93
CA ASP A 242 20.32 -0.88 -10.67
C ASP A 242 21.52 -0.56 -9.79
N ALA A 243 22.71 -0.63 -10.35
CA ALA A 243 23.91 -0.11 -9.71
C ALA A 243 23.79 1.41 -9.50
N ALA A 244 24.38 1.93 -8.45
CA ALA A 244 24.44 3.36 -8.24
C ALA A 244 25.47 4.00 -9.17
N PRO A 245 25.19 5.17 -9.81
CA PRO A 245 26.18 5.85 -10.61
C PRO A 245 27.40 6.26 -9.76
N LYS A 246 28.60 5.87 -10.17
CA LYS A 246 29.85 6.18 -9.44
C LYS A 246 30.27 7.62 -9.64
N ARG A 247 29.95 8.21 -10.79
CA ARG A 247 30.33 9.60 -11.12
C ARG A 247 29.47 10.59 -10.32
N GLY A 248 30.10 11.58 -9.71
CA GLY A 248 29.43 12.55 -8.83
C GLY A 248 29.07 12.01 -7.44
N ALA A 249 29.42 10.77 -7.13
CA ALA A 249 29.19 10.18 -5.83
C ALA A 249 30.41 10.35 -4.93
N SER A 250 30.29 11.14 -3.87
CA SER A 250 31.37 11.33 -2.87
C SER A 250 31.30 10.35 -1.69
N GLY A 251 30.48 9.31 -1.78
CA GLY A 251 30.32 8.28 -0.75
C GLY A 251 30.01 6.94 -1.41
N GLY A 252 30.12 5.83 -0.67
CA GLY A 252 29.89 4.49 -1.20
C GLY A 252 28.60 4.37 -2.03
N SER A 253 28.69 3.64 -3.13
CA SER A 253 27.56 3.38 -4.01
C SER A 253 26.73 2.22 -3.47
N GLN A 254 25.42 2.39 -3.36
CA GLN A 254 24.48 1.37 -2.91
C GLN A 254 23.55 0.97 -4.05
N ARG A 255 23.43 -0.31 -4.36
CA ARG A 255 22.48 -0.78 -5.38
C ARG A 255 21.04 -0.51 -4.95
N GLY A 256 20.15 -0.37 -5.92
CA GLY A 256 18.72 -0.37 -5.70
C GLY A 256 18.19 -1.75 -5.31
N ASP A 257 16.91 -1.85 -5.09
CA ASP A 257 16.20 -3.11 -4.81
C ASP A 257 15.32 -3.49 -6.01
N LEU A 258 15.08 -4.79 -6.19
CA LEU A 258 14.09 -5.27 -7.14
C LEU A 258 12.79 -5.60 -6.40
N TYR A 259 11.70 -5.01 -6.87
CA TYR A 259 10.36 -5.28 -6.38
C TYR A 259 9.58 -6.11 -7.39
N ILE A 260 9.22 -7.33 -7.01
CA ILE A 260 8.41 -8.24 -7.80
C ILE A 260 6.96 -8.12 -7.32
N PHE A 261 6.06 -7.76 -8.22
CA PHE A 261 4.63 -7.69 -7.98
C PHE A 261 4.00 -8.96 -8.54
N VAL A 262 3.46 -9.76 -7.65
CA VAL A 262 2.80 -11.02 -8.00
C VAL A 262 1.37 -10.73 -8.41
N SER A 263 0.96 -11.15 -9.60
CA SER A 263 -0.42 -11.14 -10.09
C SER A 263 -0.91 -12.58 -10.24
N VAL A 264 -2.01 -12.90 -9.59
CA VAL A 264 -2.62 -14.24 -9.66
C VAL A 264 -3.68 -14.25 -10.75
N GLN A 265 -3.52 -15.11 -11.75
CA GLN A 265 -4.48 -15.23 -12.85
C GLN A 265 -5.83 -15.71 -12.35
N PRO A 266 -6.95 -15.19 -12.90
CA PRO A 266 -8.27 -15.73 -12.65
C PRO A 266 -8.34 -17.21 -13.03
N HIS A 267 -9.03 -18.02 -12.22
CA HIS A 267 -9.16 -19.45 -12.48
C HIS A 267 -10.59 -19.78 -12.94
N ASP A 268 -10.73 -20.71 -13.90
CA ASP A 268 -12.02 -21.06 -14.53
C ASP A 268 -13.04 -21.65 -13.55
N LEU A 269 -12.59 -22.39 -12.55
CA LEU A 269 -13.44 -23.14 -11.62
C LEU A 269 -13.50 -22.55 -10.21
N PHE A 270 -12.46 -21.83 -9.80
CA PHE A 270 -12.29 -21.39 -8.43
C PHE A 270 -12.23 -19.87 -8.33
N GLU A 271 -13.01 -19.32 -7.42
CA GLU A 271 -12.88 -17.95 -6.96
C GLU A 271 -12.21 -17.94 -5.58
N ARG A 272 -11.23 -17.07 -5.40
CA ARG A 272 -10.48 -16.97 -4.14
C ARG A 272 -10.93 -15.77 -3.32
N GLU A 273 -11.26 -16.02 -2.04
CA GLU A 273 -11.45 -14.97 -1.05
C GLU A 273 -10.54 -15.23 0.16
N GLY A 274 -9.42 -14.52 0.22
CA GLY A 274 -8.38 -14.75 1.22
C GLY A 274 -7.83 -16.18 1.17
N ALA A 275 -8.02 -16.95 2.22
CA ALA A 275 -7.62 -18.35 2.27
C ALA A 275 -8.70 -19.32 1.76
N ASN A 276 -9.93 -18.87 1.55
CA ASN A 276 -11.02 -19.73 1.12
C ASN A 276 -11.16 -19.76 -0.40
N LEU A 277 -11.66 -20.89 -0.90
CA LEU A 277 -12.00 -21.09 -2.30
C LEU A 277 -13.50 -21.28 -2.45
N PHE A 278 -14.07 -20.73 -3.51
CA PHE A 278 -15.44 -20.88 -3.90
C PHE A 278 -15.49 -21.56 -5.25
N CYS A 279 -16.38 -22.54 -5.39
CA CYS A 279 -16.59 -23.28 -6.61
C CYS A 279 -18.07 -23.49 -6.83
N ARG A 280 -18.55 -23.28 -8.05
CA ARG A 280 -19.91 -23.59 -8.45
C ARG A 280 -19.95 -24.95 -9.14
N ALA A 281 -20.58 -25.93 -8.50
CA ALA A 281 -20.65 -27.30 -8.99
C ALA A 281 -21.98 -27.58 -9.69
N PRO A 282 -21.97 -27.93 -10.97
CA PRO A 282 -23.16 -28.40 -11.64
C PRO A 282 -23.57 -29.77 -11.09
N VAL A 283 -24.86 -29.94 -10.76
CA VAL A 283 -25.40 -31.19 -10.23
C VAL A 283 -26.64 -31.55 -11.02
N PRO A 284 -26.72 -32.78 -11.57
CA PRO A 284 -27.94 -33.24 -12.26
C PRO A 284 -29.19 -33.16 -11.35
N MET A 285 -30.31 -32.73 -11.88
CA MET A 285 -31.55 -32.62 -11.11
C MET A 285 -31.93 -33.94 -10.43
N THR A 286 -31.63 -35.09 -11.05
CA THR A 286 -31.89 -36.42 -10.48
C THR A 286 -31.06 -36.67 -9.23
N THR A 287 -29.76 -36.29 -9.23
CA THR A 287 -28.90 -36.39 -8.05
C THR A 287 -29.33 -35.41 -6.98
N ALA A 288 -29.75 -34.20 -7.37
CA ALA A 288 -30.30 -33.23 -6.42
C ALA A 288 -31.59 -33.68 -5.75
N ALA A 289 -32.45 -34.35 -6.48
CA ALA A 289 -33.75 -34.87 -5.99
C ALA A 289 -33.58 -36.13 -5.12
N LEU A 290 -32.83 -37.11 -5.61
CA LEU A 290 -32.71 -38.44 -4.98
C LEU A 290 -31.55 -38.54 -3.98
N GLY A 291 -30.70 -37.55 -3.93
CA GLY A 291 -29.42 -37.63 -3.22
C GLY A 291 -28.38 -38.41 -4.03
N GLY A 292 -27.17 -38.40 -3.55
CA GLY A 292 -26.06 -39.11 -4.19
C GLY A 292 -24.73 -38.51 -3.88
N ASP A 293 -23.71 -38.94 -4.61
CA ASP A 293 -22.34 -38.47 -4.44
C ASP A 293 -21.89 -37.76 -5.72
N VAL A 294 -21.15 -36.68 -5.57
CA VAL A 294 -20.54 -35.91 -6.65
C VAL A 294 -19.06 -35.73 -6.38
N GLU A 295 -18.21 -35.92 -7.38
CA GLU A 295 -16.78 -35.67 -7.30
C GLU A 295 -16.47 -34.24 -7.73
N ILE A 296 -15.74 -33.51 -6.90
CA ILE A 296 -15.32 -32.13 -7.15
C ILE A 296 -13.79 -32.07 -7.20
N PRO A 297 -13.21 -31.38 -8.19
CA PRO A 297 -11.79 -31.15 -8.22
C PRO A 297 -11.36 -30.27 -7.05
N THR A 298 -10.13 -30.43 -6.58
CA THR A 298 -9.54 -29.61 -5.53
C THR A 298 -8.27 -28.96 -6.03
N ILE A 299 -7.91 -27.81 -5.48
CA ILE A 299 -6.75 -27.00 -5.91
C ILE A 299 -5.42 -27.75 -5.86
N ASP A 300 -5.32 -28.78 -5.04
CA ASP A 300 -4.16 -29.67 -4.93
C ASP A 300 -4.08 -30.74 -6.05
N GLY A 301 -4.89 -30.61 -7.10
CA GLY A 301 -4.96 -31.56 -8.23
C GLY A 301 -5.71 -32.86 -7.89
N GLY A 302 -6.23 -32.99 -6.68
CA GLY A 302 -7.00 -34.14 -6.23
C GLY A 302 -8.49 -34.02 -6.57
N ARG A 303 -9.27 -34.99 -6.06
CA ARG A 303 -10.74 -34.99 -6.12
C ARG A 303 -11.29 -35.24 -4.73
N SER A 304 -12.37 -34.56 -4.42
CA SER A 304 -13.12 -34.78 -3.17
C SER A 304 -14.53 -35.21 -3.48
N LYS A 305 -14.95 -36.31 -2.87
CA LYS A 305 -16.30 -36.83 -2.97
C LYS A 305 -17.19 -36.14 -1.97
N ILE A 306 -18.28 -35.49 -2.43
CA ILE A 306 -19.25 -34.82 -1.58
C ILE A 306 -20.60 -35.54 -1.65
N LYS A 307 -21.25 -35.67 -0.50
CA LYS A 307 -22.58 -36.26 -0.41
C LYS A 307 -23.65 -35.18 -0.56
N ILE A 308 -24.48 -35.33 -1.57
CA ILE A 308 -25.67 -34.51 -1.82
C ILE A 308 -26.86 -35.13 -1.10
N ALA A 309 -27.49 -34.37 -0.23
CA ALA A 309 -28.72 -34.83 0.43
C ALA A 309 -29.91 -34.75 -0.53
N GLU A 310 -30.89 -35.63 -0.33
CA GLU A 310 -32.17 -35.61 -1.07
C GLU A 310 -32.82 -34.23 -0.96
N GLY A 311 -33.44 -33.78 -2.06
CA GLY A 311 -34.11 -32.49 -2.12
C GLY A 311 -33.22 -31.29 -2.07
N SER A 312 -31.91 -31.43 -2.34
CA SER A 312 -30.95 -30.30 -2.37
C SER A 312 -31.32 -29.34 -3.49
N GLN A 313 -31.37 -28.04 -3.15
CA GLN A 313 -31.73 -26.97 -4.07
C GLN A 313 -30.52 -26.24 -4.63
N THR A 314 -30.66 -25.57 -5.77
CA THR A 314 -29.69 -24.63 -6.30
C THR A 314 -29.36 -23.56 -5.26
N GLY A 315 -28.09 -23.14 -5.16
CA GLY A 315 -27.61 -22.17 -4.21
C GLY A 315 -27.25 -22.73 -2.82
N LYS A 316 -27.53 -24.03 -2.59
CA LYS A 316 -27.10 -24.68 -1.36
C LYS A 316 -25.57 -24.74 -1.30
N ARG A 317 -24.99 -24.25 -0.20
CA ARG A 317 -23.55 -24.25 0.01
C ARG A 317 -23.09 -25.41 0.89
N LEU A 318 -22.05 -26.09 0.45
CA LEU A 318 -21.36 -27.16 1.17
C LEU A 318 -19.94 -26.70 1.47
N ARG A 319 -19.41 -27.08 2.64
CA ARG A 319 -18.07 -26.71 3.09
C ARG A 319 -17.18 -27.94 3.16
N LEU A 320 -16.08 -27.90 2.46
CA LEU A 320 -14.97 -28.83 2.61
C LEU A 320 -13.85 -28.20 3.44
N ARG A 321 -13.64 -28.72 4.63
CA ARG A 321 -12.62 -28.20 5.54
C ARG A 321 -11.22 -28.49 5.02
N ASN A 322 -10.32 -27.53 5.19
CA ASN A 322 -8.90 -27.64 4.80
C ASN A 322 -8.67 -27.97 3.31
N LYS A 323 -9.60 -27.54 2.43
CA LYS A 323 -9.49 -27.72 0.96
C LYS A 323 -9.40 -26.38 0.21
N GLY A 324 -9.19 -25.28 0.93
CA GLY A 324 -8.90 -23.96 0.39
C GLY A 324 -7.41 -23.73 0.09
N MET A 325 -7.03 -22.47 -0.03
CA MET A 325 -5.66 -22.00 -0.26
C MET A 325 -4.77 -22.22 0.96
N SER A 326 -3.49 -22.37 0.71
CA SER A 326 -2.47 -22.29 1.76
C SER A 326 -2.47 -20.89 2.38
N VAL A 327 -2.16 -20.82 3.68
CA VAL A 327 -2.02 -19.53 4.39
C VAL A 327 -0.54 -19.17 4.46
N LEU A 328 -0.20 -17.99 3.98
CA LEU A 328 1.18 -17.50 3.93
C LEU A 328 1.89 -17.66 5.30
N ARG A 329 3.08 -18.26 5.28
CA ARG A 329 3.91 -18.54 6.48
C ARG A 329 3.23 -19.41 7.54
N SER A 330 2.31 -20.28 7.16
CA SER A 330 1.60 -21.18 8.09
C SER A 330 1.31 -22.50 7.41
N ASP A 331 1.29 -23.60 8.19
CA ASP A 331 0.86 -24.91 7.71
C ASP A 331 -0.67 -25.05 7.59
N LYS A 332 -1.41 -23.96 7.86
CA LYS A 332 -2.87 -23.97 7.79
C LYS A 332 -3.34 -23.78 6.37
N ARG A 333 -4.51 -24.34 6.08
CA ARG A 333 -5.25 -24.16 4.85
C ARG A 333 -6.63 -23.59 5.15
N GLY A 334 -7.14 -22.78 4.23
CA GLY A 334 -8.53 -22.36 4.25
C GLY A 334 -9.49 -23.49 3.88
N ASP A 335 -10.75 -23.16 3.75
CA ASP A 335 -11.81 -24.07 3.39
C ASP A 335 -12.26 -23.84 1.94
N MET A 336 -12.89 -24.86 1.36
CA MET A 336 -13.52 -24.76 0.06
C MET A 336 -15.03 -24.77 0.23
N TYR A 337 -15.71 -23.80 -0.35
CA TYR A 337 -17.16 -23.67 -0.37
C TYR A 337 -17.68 -24.02 -1.75
N ILE A 338 -18.59 -24.96 -1.81
CA ILE A 338 -19.18 -25.46 -3.04
C ILE A 338 -20.63 -25.03 -3.08
N GLU A 339 -20.97 -24.22 -4.05
CA GLU A 339 -22.34 -23.83 -4.33
C GLU A 339 -22.94 -24.77 -5.38
N LEU A 340 -24.02 -25.45 -5.01
CA LEU A 340 -24.69 -26.38 -5.93
C LEU A 340 -25.48 -25.59 -6.98
N ALA A 341 -25.27 -25.92 -8.26
CA ALA A 341 -26.06 -25.45 -9.38
C ALA A 341 -26.82 -26.63 -9.98
N VAL A 342 -28.09 -26.75 -9.63
CA VAL A 342 -28.88 -27.84 -10.16
C VAL A 342 -29.19 -27.61 -11.65
N GLU A 343 -28.81 -28.57 -12.49
CA GLU A 343 -29.01 -28.51 -13.93
C GLU A 343 -30.21 -29.33 -14.35
N THR A 344 -31.04 -28.73 -15.18
CA THR A 344 -32.11 -29.42 -15.87
C THR A 344 -31.55 -30.00 -17.17
N PRO A 345 -31.72 -31.32 -17.43
CA PRO A 345 -31.16 -31.95 -18.60
C PRO A 345 -31.78 -31.41 -19.88
N SER A 346 -30.94 -31.12 -20.87
CA SER A 346 -31.34 -30.78 -22.24
C SER A 346 -31.16 -32.02 -23.14
N GLY A 347 -31.97 -32.16 -24.20
CA GLY A 347 -31.82 -33.25 -25.16
C GLY A 347 -32.32 -34.61 -24.65
N LEU A 348 -33.42 -34.62 -23.91
CA LEU A 348 -34.04 -35.83 -23.36
C LEU A 348 -34.51 -36.83 -24.47
N THR A 349 -34.27 -38.11 -24.24
CA THR A 349 -34.81 -39.20 -25.05
C THR A 349 -36.34 -39.30 -24.85
N LYS A 350 -37.04 -39.94 -25.80
CA LYS A 350 -38.48 -40.14 -25.71
C LYS A 350 -38.88 -40.79 -24.37
N ARG A 351 -38.15 -41.84 -23.97
CA ARG A 351 -38.42 -42.55 -22.69
C ARG A 351 -38.18 -41.71 -21.46
N GLN A 352 -37.15 -40.84 -21.48
CA GLN A 352 -36.90 -39.90 -20.36
C GLN A 352 -38.04 -38.87 -20.22
N LYS A 353 -38.58 -38.38 -21.34
CA LYS A 353 -39.73 -37.47 -21.32
C LYS A 353 -40.96 -38.15 -20.71
N GLU A 354 -41.30 -39.37 -21.16
CA GLU A 354 -42.39 -40.18 -20.61
C GLU A 354 -42.27 -40.34 -19.08
N LEU A 355 -41.04 -40.69 -18.60
CA LEU A 355 -40.81 -40.85 -17.16
C LEU A 355 -40.96 -39.54 -16.36
N LEU A 356 -40.59 -38.41 -16.95
CA LEU A 356 -40.76 -37.11 -16.31
C LEU A 356 -42.25 -36.67 -16.33
N GLU A 357 -42.98 -37.01 -17.37
CA GLU A 357 -44.44 -36.81 -17.45
C GLU A 357 -45.20 -37.66 -16.42
N GLU A 358 -44.81 -38.95 -16.28
CA GLU A 358 -45.34 -39.84 -15.24
C GLU A 358 -45.05 -39.25 -13.83
N PHE A 359 -43.83 -38.81 -13.57
CA PHE A 359 -43.43 -38.17 -12.30
C PHE A 359 -44.25 -36.90 -12.02
N ALA A 360 -44.49 -36.06 -13.02
CA ALA A 360 -45.27 -34.84 -12.87
C ALA A 360 -46.74 -35.12 -12.54
N VAL A 361 -47.28 -36.20 -13.06
CA VAL A 361 -48.68 -36.62 -12.78
C VAL A 361 -48.82 -37.17 -11.34
N GLU A 362 -47.88 -38.02 -10.92
CA GLU A 362 -47.86 -38.60 -9.57
C GLU A 362 -47.69 -37.54 -8.46
N GLY A 363 -46.81 -36.58 -8.65
CA GLY A 363 -46.46 -35.57 -7.62
C GLY A 363 -47.46 -34.43 -7.47
N GLY A 364 -48.40 -34.24 -8.39
CA GLY A 364 -49.25 -33.04 -8.43
C GLY A 364 -48.45 -31.78 -8.74
N THR A 365 -49.15 -30.70 -9.15
CA THR A 365 -48.49 -29.56 -9.82
C THR A 365 -47.45 -28.81 -8.97
N TYR A 366 -47.51 -28.85 -7.61
CA TYR A 366 -46.61 -28.05 -6.72
C TYR A 366 -46.33 -28.69 -5.37
N SER A 367 -46.82 -29.89 -5.05
CA SER A 367 -46.78 -30.44 -3.69
C SER A 367 -45.38 -30.72 -3.18
N GLU A 368 -44.44 -31.00 -4.08
CA GLU A 368 -43.07 -31.43 -3.76
C GLU A 368 -41.99 -30.35 -4.05
N SER A 369 -42.39 -29.16 -4.54
CA SER A 369 -41.51 -28.05 -4.86
C SER A 369 -41.66 -26.90 -3.86
N PRO A 370 -40.83 -26.84 -2.77
CA PRO A 370 -41.08 -25.92 -1.66
C PRO A 370 -41.11 -24.45 -2.05
N GLN A 371 -40.29 -24.05 -3.02
CA GLN A 371 -40.20 -22.63 -3.43
C GLN A 371 -41.43 -22.27 -4.28
N SER A 372 -41.85 -23.14 -5.19
CA SER A 372 -43.04 -22.93 -6.01
C SER A 372 -44.30 -22.87 -5.14
N ARG A 373 -44.46 -23.77 -4.19
CA ARG A 373 -45.56 -23.77 -3.25
C ARG A 373 -45.65 -22.47 -2.46
N ASN A 374 -44.53 -22.05 -1.85
CA ASN A 374 -44.48 -20.80 -1.10
C ASN A 374 -44.77 -19.56 -1.97
N PHE A 375 -44.32 -19.56 -3.23
CA PHE A 375 -44.60 -18.47 -4.16
C PHE A 375 -46.10 -18.40 -4.51
N PHE A 376 -46.70 -19.53 -4.89
CA PHE A 376 -48.11 -19.56 -5.26
C PHE A 376 -49.03 -19.34 -4.09
N ASP A 377 -48.73 -19.81 -2.88
CA ASP A 377 -49.48 -19.51 -1.68
C ASP A 377 -49.44 -17.99 -1.36
N LYS A 378 -48.30 -17.36 -1.51
CA LYS A 378 -48.19 -15.89 -1.38
C LYS A 378 -48.92 -15.15 -2.50
N ALA A 379 -48.81 -15.59 -3.72
CA ALA A 379 -49.53 -14.99 -4.85
C ALA A 379 -51.05 -15.10 -4.66
N LYS A 380 -51.53 -16.24 -4.19
CA LYS A 380 -52.94 -16.44 -3.89
C LYS A 380 -53.41 -15.52 -2.77
N SER A 381 -52.67 -15.40 -1.66
CA SER A 381 -53.04 -14.51 -0.57
C SER A 381 -53.05 -13.03 -0.99
N LEU A 382 -52.22 -12.66 -1.95
CA LEU A 382 -52.16 -11.31 -2.49
C LEU A 382 -53.35 -11.03 -3.42
N TRP A 383 -53.77 -12.01 -4.20
CA TRP A 383 -55.00 -11.91 -5.02
C TRP A 383 -56.27 -11.88 -4.18
N ASP A 384 -56.38 -12.75 -3.19
CA ASP A 384 -57.53 -12.79 -2.28
C ASP A 384 -57.69 -11.46 -1.51
N GLY A 385 -56.56 -10.77 -1.16
CA GLY A 385 -56.59 -9.46 -0.53
C GLY A 385 -56.77 -8.24 -1.47
N LEU A 386 -56.78 -8.45 -2.80
CA LEU A 386 -57.10 -7.41 -3.80
C LEU A 386 -58.55 -7.45 -4.30
N VAL A 387 -59.27 -8.51 -3.98
CA VAL A 387 -60.65 -8.76 -4.41
C VAL A 387 -61.68 -8.43 -3.33
N ASP A 388 -61.22 -8.23 -2.07
CA ASP A 388 -62.01 -7.64 -0.97
C ASP A 388 -61.74 -6.10 -0.91
#